data_465d947bc0ebe529102418e8ea8b7c45
#
_entry.id   465d947bc0ebe529102418e8ea8b7c45
#
_cell.length_a   1.000
_cell.length_b   1.000
_cell.length_c   1.000
_cell.angle_alpha   90.00
_cell.angle_beta   90.00
_cell.angle_gamma   90.00
#
_symmetry.space_group_name_H-M   'P 1'
#
loop_
_entity.id
_entity.type
_entity.pdbx_description
1 polymer ?
#
loop_
_entity_poly.entity_id
_entity_poly.type
_entity_poly.pdbx_seq_one_letter_code
_entity_poly.pdbx_strand_id
1 'polypeptide(L)'
;MAGYHPVILIGGVTGAIGDPSGRKTERTLQTAEQVKHNEESLTNQMKKLFGTENFEIRNNAEWLSKLNLIDFLRDYGKLFQVNNMINKDVVASRLENGISFTEFTYQILQAIDFYHLNKDDGVQLQIGGSDQWGNITAGIDLIHKLEGADRPAFGLTIPLMLKADGTKFGKSAGGAVWLDPEKTSPYEFYQFWINQDDRDVVKYLKYFTFLSREEIEDLAEKTEKEPWKRAAQKKLAEEVTKFVHGEAGLEEAKMITDALFSGNIKNLSVAQIEQGLKNAPSAEAGNEKKNIVDFLVDTKIEPSKRQAREDVKNGAIYVNGDREQSTDFEVDPSSDFDGKYVIIRKGKRKYTLVTIK
;
A
#
# COMPACT_ATOMS: atom_id res chain seq x y z
N MET A 1 -7.04 21.52 3.75
CA MET A 1 -8.43 21.31 4.16
C MET A 1 -8.72 21.90 5.53
N ALA A 2 -7.95 21.59 6.59
CA ALA A 2 -8.17 22.15 7.93
C ALA A 2 -7.53 23.54 8.16
N GLY A 3 -6.91 24.14 7.16
CA GLY A 3 -6.26 25.46 7.25
C GLY A 3 -4.86 25.46 7.87
N TYR A 4 -4.31 24.29 8.17
CA TYR A 4 -2.92 24.16 8.64
C TYR A 4 -1.95 24.10 7.46
N HIS A 5 -0.70 24.49 7.72
CA HIS A 5 0.40 24.38 6.75
C HIS A 5 1.27 23.16 7.10
N PRO A 6 1.16 22.03 6.38
CA PRO A 6 1.95 20.85 6.68
C PRO A 6 3.38 20.96 6.16
N VAL A 7 4.32 20.48 6.98
CA VAL A 7 5.72 20.26 6.59
C VAL A 7 5.98 18.76 6.59
N ILE A 8 6.36 18.22 5.45
CA ILE A 8 6.69 16.79 5.27
C ILE A 8 8.19 16.65 5.36
N LEU A 9 8.66 15.91 6.37
CA LEU A 9 10.07 15.63 6.57
C LEU A 9 10.49 14.34 5.87
N ILE A 10 11.47 14.44 5.00
CA ILE A 10 12.12 13.30 4.37
C ILE A 10 13.41 12.97 5.12
N GLY A 11 13.56 11.69 5.48
CA GLY A 11 14.69 11.18 6.24
C GLY A 11 15.91 10.85 5.36
N GLY A 12 16.53 11.83 4.71
CA GLY A 12 17.70 11.61 3.85
C GLY A 12 18.91 11.05 4.60
N VAL A 13 19.11 11.42 5.87
CA VAL A 13 20.15 10.84 6.76
C VAL A 13 19.57 9.72 7.61
N THR A 14 18.43 9.95 8.24
CA THR A 14 17.83 8.97 9.14
C THR A 14 17.33 7.70 8.42
N GLY A 15 17.06 7.79 7.11
CA GLY A 15 16.76 6.64 6.26
C GLY A 15 17.90 5.63 6.16
N ALA A 16 19.15 6.08 6.24
CA ALA A 16 20.32 5.20 6.24
C ALA A 16 20.49 4.44 7.57
N ILE A 17 19.98 4.98 8.67
CA ILE A 17 20.07 4.42 10.02
C ILE A 17 18.87 3.51 10.30
N GLY A 18 17.68 4.00 10.06
CA GLY A 18 16.41 3.31 10.25
C GLY A 18 15.86 3.39 11.67
N ASP A 19 14.57 3.76 11.77
CA ASP A 19 13.82 3.84 13.02
C ASP A 19 13.57 2.46 13.64
N PRO A 20 13.94 2.20 14.91
CA PRO A 20 13.65 0.95 15.60
C PRO A 20 12.18 0.79 16.01
N SER A 21 11.39 1.86 15.99
CA SER A 21 10.01 1.88 16.47
C SER A 21 9.13 0.80 15.80
N GLY A 22 8.35 0.08 16.61
CA GLY A 22 7.43 -0.96 16.15
C GLY A 22 8.09 -2.24 15.58
N ARG A 23 9.40 -2.46 15.80
CA ARG A 23 10.15 -3.63 15.33
C ARG A 23 10.78 -4.43 16.46
N LYS A 24 10.93 -5.74 16.22
CA LYS A 24 11.59 -6.66 17.14
C LYS A 24 13.05 -7.00 16.75
N THR A 25 13.45 -6.67 15.53
CA THR A 25 14.77 -6.96 14.96
C THR A 25 15.39 -5.72 14.38
N GLU A 26 16.71 -5.66 14.35
CA GLU A 26 17.48 -4.57 13.75
C GLU A 26 17.18 -4.41 12.25
N ARG A 27 17.24 -3.17 11.77
CA ARG A 27 17.07 -2.87 10.34
C ARG A 27 18.36 -3.20 9.58
N THR A 28 18.19 -3.73 8.37
CA THR A 28 19.29 -3.79 7.41
C THR A 28 19.61 -2.37 6.95
N LEU A 29 20.88 -1.98 7.07
CA LEU A 29 21.34 -0.68 6.58
C LEU A 29 21.19 -0.60 5.06
N GLN A 30 20.74 0.55 4.58
CA GLN A 30 20.57 0.82 3.16
C GLN A 30 21.84 1.49 2.60
N THR A 31 22.12 1.27 1.31
CA THR A 31 23.18 2.00 0.62
C THR A 31 22.78 3.46 0.38
N ALA A 32 23.76 4.33 0.18
CA ALA A 32 23.53 5.74 -0.11
C ALA A 32 22.65 5.93 -1.37
N GLU A 33 22.86 5.10 -2.39
CA GLU A 33 22.08 5.11 -3.63
C GLU A 33 20.62 4.73 -3.36
N GLN A 34 20.40 3.71 -2.53
CA GLN A 34 19.04 3.28 -2.17
C GLN A 34 18.30 4.35 -1.35
N VAL A 35 18.99 4.99 -0.40
CA VAL A 35 18.43 6.10 0.38
C VAL A 35 18.03 7.25 -0.52
N LYS A 36 18.92 7.66 -1.46
CA LYS A 36 18.64 8.72 -2.42
C LYS A 36 17.46 8.37 -3.34
N HIS A 37 17.41 7.15 -3.87
CA HIS A 37 16.29 6.69 -4.68
C HIS A 37 14.96 6.73 -3.89
N ASN A 38 14.95 6.28 -2.64
CA ASN A 38 13.78 6.31 -1.79
C ASN A 38 13.34 7.75 -1.48
N GLU A 39 14.27 8.65 -1.22
CA GLU A 39 14.03 10.08 -1.01
C GLU A 39 13.34 10.72 -2.23
N GLU A 40 13.89 10.53 -3.42
CA GLU A 40 13.31 11.04 -4.67
C GLU A 40 11.91 10.45 -4.92
N SER A 41 11.75 9.15 -4.72
CA SER A 41 10.47 8.46 -4.92
C SER A 41 9.39 8.94 -3.95
N LEU A 42 9.71 9.07 -2.66
CA LEU A 42 8.77 9.58 -1.66
C LEU A 42 8.42 11.05 -1.90
N THR A 43 9.40 11.88 -2.24
CA THR A 43 9.18 13.29 -2.59
C THR A 43 8.20 13.42 -3.77
N ASN A 44 8.41 12.66 -4.83
CA ASN A 44 7.53 12.67 -6.01
C ASN A 44 6.13 12.15 -5.67
N GLN A 45 6.03 11.12 -4.83
CA GLN A 45 4.74 10.58 -4.38
C GLN A 45 3.96 11.61 -3.56
N MET A 46 4.61 12.32 -2.63
CA MET A 46 3.96 13.38 -1.85
C MET A 46 3.46 14.53 -2.74
N LYS A 47 4.28 14.98 -3.70
CA LYS A 47 3.86 15.99 -4.70
C LYS A 47 2.68 15.54 -5.54
N LYS A 48 2.65 14.28 -5.95
CA LYS A 48 1.52 13.71 -6.71
C LYS A 48 0.23 13.68 -5.89
N LEU A 49 0.31 13.31 -4.61
CA LEU A 49 -0.88 13.16 -3.75
C LEU A 49 -1.44 14.50 -3.26
N PHE A 50 -0.59 15.45 -2.93
CA PHE A 50 -0.99 16.67 -2.23
C PHE A 50 -0.82 17.94 -3.06
N GLY A 51 -0.28 17.83 -4.28
CA GLY A 51 0.06 18.99 -5.11
C GLY A 51 1.40 19.60 -4.69
N THR A 52 1.65 20.84 -5.09
CA THR A 52 2.94 21.53 -4.84
C THR A 52 2.79 22.83 -4.05
N GLU A 53 1.56 23.28 -3.78
CA GLU A 53 1.31 24.64 -3.29
C GLU A 53 0.92 24.72 -1.81
N ASN A 54 0.44 23.64 -1.22
CA ASN A 54 -0.19 23.67 0.10
C ASN A 54 0.63 22.99 1.21
N PHE A 55 1.88 22.62 0.95
CA PHE A 55 2.78 22.02 1.93
C PHE A 55 4.24 22.25 1.56
N GLU A 56 5.12 22.10 2.53
CA GLU A 56 6.56 22.14 2.33
C GLU A 56 7.18 20.75 2.49
N ILE A 57 8.25 20.49 1.73
CA ILE A 57 9.10 19.30 1.91
C ILE A 57 10.44 19.78 2.45
N ARG A 58 10.87 19.17 3.56
CA ARG A 58 12.19 19.33 4.15
C ARG A 58 12.93 18.00 4.17
N ASN A 59 14.24 18.08 4.04
CA ASN A 59 15.11 16.92 4.13
C ASN A 59 16.07 17.07 5.29
N ASN A 60 16.11 16.12 6.21
CA ASN A 60 17.00 16.22 7.37
C ASN A 60 18.49 16.12 7.02
N ALA A 61 18.84 15.74 5.80
CA ALA A 61 20.22 15.85 5.29
C ALA A 61 20.72 17.31 5.29
N GLU A 62 19.83 18.31 5.22
CA GLU A 62 20.20 19.71 5.22
C GLU A 62 20.92 20.16 6.52
N TRP A 63 20.61 19.54 7.64
CA TRP A 63 21.19 19.83 8.95
C TRP A 63 21.98 18.66 9.55
N LEU A 64 21.45 17.42 9.53
CA LEU A 64 22.13 16.29 10.17
C LEU A 64 23.45 15.90 9.48
N SER A 65 23.58 16.07 8.17
CA SER A 65 24.85 15.80 7.48
C SER A 65 25.98 16.75 7.82
N LYS A 66 25.66 17.94 8.36
CA LYS A 66 26.62 18.96 8.78
C LYS A 66 27.02 18.81 10.24
N LEU A 67 26.31 18.00 11.00
CA LEU A 67 26.53 17.82 12.43
C LEU A 67 27.71 16.82 12.63
N ASN A 68 28.82 17.30 13.15
CA ASN A 68 29.92 16.41 13.48
C ASN A 68 29.69 15.71 14.84
N LEU A 69 30.43 14.62 15.07
CA LEU A 69 30.26 13.79 16.27
C LEU A 69 30.46 14.56 17.58
N ILE A 70 31.43 15.46 17.64
CA ILE A 70 31.73 16.21 18.88
C ILE A 70 30.62 17.18 19.16
N ASP A 71 30.12 17.90 18.18
CA ASP A 71 29.01 18.85 18.35
C ASP A 71 27.73 18.09 18.72
N PHE A 72 27.47 16.95 18.10
CA PHE A 72 26.37 16.07 18.46
C PHE A 72 26.39 15.68 19.95
N LEU A 73 27.54 15.19 20.43
CA LEU A 73 27.68 14.78 21.84
C LEU A 73 27.64 15.97 22.83
N ARG A 74 28.31 17.08 22.49
CA ARG A 74 28.40 18.25 23.34
C ARG A 74 27.11 19.02 23.45
N ASP A 75 26.45 19.28 22.33
CA ASP A 75 25.33 20.21 22.27
C ASP A 75 23.98 19.51 22.46
N TYR A 76 23.82 18.29 21.95
CA TYR A 76 22.59 17.52 22.04
C TYR A 76 22.70 16.33 23.00
N GLY A 77 23.73 15.50 22.89
CA GLY A 77 23.85 14.25 23.66
C GLY A 77 23.75 14.45 25.17
N LYS A 78 24.38 15.51 25.70
CA LYS A 78 24.30 15.84 27.13
C LYS A 78 22.89 16.18 27.65
N LEU A 79 21.96 16.52 26.76
CA LEU A 79 20.58 16.86 27.10
C LEU A 79 19.68 15.62 27.25
N PHE A 80 20.17 14.46 26.81
CA PHE A 80 19.46 13.19 26.90
C PHE A 80 20.01 12.33 28.02
N GLN A 81 19.17 12.00 28.99
CA GLN A 81 19.53 11.08 30.06
C GLN A 81 19.30 9.64 29.66
N VAL A 82 20.34 8.81 29.68
CA VAL A 82 20.30 7.40 29.28
C VAL A 82 19.20 6.63 30.03
N ASN A 83 19.01 6.88 31.34
CA ASN A 83 17.97 6.24 32.13
C ASN A 83 16.56 6.52 31.57
N ASN A 84 16.30 7.74 31.11
CA ASN A 84 15.01 8.11 30.51
C ASN A 84 14.85 7.47 29.14
N MET A 85 15.93 7.39 28.36
CA MET A 85 15.94 6.74 27.05
C MET A 85 15.67 5.24 27.14
N ILE A 86 16.27 4.55 28.09
CA ILE A 86 16.11 3.11 28.34
C ILE A 86 14.65 2.76 28.72
N ASN A 87 14.00 3.67 29.47
CA ASN A 87 12.62 3.46 29.94
C ASN A 87 11.54 3.72 28.87
N LYS A 88 11.90 4.21 27.68
CA LYS A 88 10.95 4.34 26.58
C LYS A 88 10.55 2.95 26.07
N ASP A 89 9.26 2.70 25.85
CA ASP A 89 8.70 1.38 25.46
C ASP A 89 9.42 0.78 24.23
N VAL A 90 9.80 1.60 23.27
CA VAL A 90 10.53 1.18 22.08
C VAL A 90 11.89 0.60 22.41
N VAL A 91 12.60 1.17 23.37
CA VAL A 91 13.92 0.71 23.83
C VAL A 91 13.74 -0.44 24.81
N ALA A 92 12.88 -0.29 25.82
CA ALA A 92 12.65 -1.28 26.89
C ALA A 92 12.26 -2.66 26.31
N SER A 93 11.39 -2.69 25.29
CA SER A 93 10.97 -3.93 24.61
C SER A 93 12.10 -4.64 23.84
N ARG A 94 13.22 -3.97 23.59
CA ARG A 94 14.36 -4.47 22.84
C ARG A 94 15.56 -4.86 23.71
N LEU A 95 15.58 -4.46 24.99
CA LEU A 95 16.73 -4.67 25.87
C LEU A 95 17.11 -6.16 26.00
N GLU A 96 16.13 -7.05 26.07
CA GLU A 96 16.36 -8.49 26.18
C GLU A 96 16.99 -9.10 24.92
N ASN A 97 16.63 -8.57 23.76
CA ASN A 97 17.10 -9.06 22.45
C ASN A 97 18.30 -8.28 21.91
N GLY A 98 18.71 -7.23 22.62
CA GLY A 98 19.73 -6.27 22.20
C GLY A 98 19.20 -5.16 21.29
N ILE A 99 19.75 -3.97 21.48
CA ILE A 99 19.54 -2.81 20.62
C ILE A 99 20.92 -2.22 20.30
N SER A 100 21.20 -1.94 19.03
CA SER A 100 22.47 -1.32 18.66
C SER A 100 22.52 0.13 19.14
N PHE A 101 23.72 0.68 19.32
CA PHE A 101 23.91 2.09 19.65
C PHE A 101 23.27 2.99 18.60
N THR A 102 23.36 2.60 17.34
CA THR A 102 22.75 3.30 16.20
C THR A 102 21.24 3.42 16.37
N GLU A 103 20.54 2.31 16.61
CA GLU A 103 19.09 2.32 16.85
C GLU A 103 18.72 3.04 18.15
N PHE A 104 19.53 2.88 19.20
CA PHE A 104 19.31 3.56 20.49
C PHE A 104 19.37 5.08 20.37
N THR A 105 20.28 5.61 19.56
CA THR A 105 20.44 7.06 19.34
C THR A 105 19.41 7.65 18.38
N TYR A 106 18.64 6.86 17.66
CA TYR A 106 17.67 7.34 16.66
C TYR A 106 16.69 8.38 17.23
N GLN A 107 16.20 8.18 18.46
CA GLN A 107 15.31 9.14 19.11
C GLN A 107 15.93 10.54 19.28
N ILE A 108 17.27 10.64 19.39
CA ILE A 108 17.97 11.92 19.46
C ILE A 108 17.95 12.61 18.09
N LEU A 109 18.16 11.85 17.02
CA LEU A 109 18.17 12.39 15.66
C LEU A 109 16.79 12.96 15.29
N GLN A 110 15.72 12.22 15.57
CA GLN A 110 14.35 12.71 15.34
C GLN A 110 14.01 13.90 16.25
N ALA A 111 14.53 13.96 17.47
CA ALA A 111 14.36 15.12 18.35
C ALA A 111 15.06 16.37 17.78
N ILE A 112 16.26 16.22 17.20
CA ILE A 112 16.97 17.29 16.51
C ILE A 112 16.19 17.76 15.28
N ASP A 113 15.59 16.84 14.53
CA ASP A 113 14.72 17.17 13.38
C ASP A 113 13.56 18.06 13.82
N PHE A 114 12.85 17.68 14.88
CA PHE A 114 11.73 18.48 15.38
C PHE A 114 12.17 19.83 15.93
N TYR A 115 13.29 19.87 16.66
CA TYR A 115 13.88 21.11 17.13
C TYR A 115 14.22 22.07 15.98
N HIS A 116 14.87 21.55 14.92
CA HIS A 116 15.25 22.34 13.76
C HIS A 116 14.01 22.91 13.05
N LEU A 117 13.01 22.08 12.75
CA LEU A 117 11.75 22.51 12.15
C LEU A 117 10.98 23.52 13.04
N ASN A 118 10.99 23.33 14.36
CA ASN A 118 10.36 24.27 15.30
C ASN A 118 11.06 25.63 15.31
N LYS A 119 12.39 25.62 15.34
CA LYS A 119 13.21 26.82 15.45
C LYS A 119 13.21 27.65 14.17
N ASP A 120 13.46 26.98 13.02
CA ASP A 120 13.73 27.64 11.75
C ASP A 120 12.48 27.80 10.87
N ASP A 121 11.57 26.82 10.91
CA ASP A 121 10.35 26.82 10.10
C ASP A 121 9.07 27.12 10.93
N GLY A 122 9.18 27.29 12.25
CA GLY A 122 8.03 27.59 13.11
C GLY A 122 7.05 26.43 13.30
N VAL A 123 7.45 25.20 13.02
CA VAL A 123 6.60 24.01 13.19
C VAL A 123 6.35 23.76 14.68
N GLN A 124 5.09 23.75 15.09
CA GLN A 124 4.71 23.58 16.48
C GLN A 124 4.19 22.19 16.82
N LEU A 125 3.67 21.45 15.85
CA LEU A 125 3.03 20.15 16.07
C LEU A 125 3.72 19.07 15.25
N GLN A 126 4.19 18.00 15.91
CA GLN A 126 4.63 16.77 15.23
C GLN A 126 3.56 15.68 15.34
N ILE A 127 3.23 15.04 14.22
CA ILE A 127 2.21 13.99 14.14
C ILE A 127 2.86 12.67 13.72
N GLY A 128 2.47 11.57 14.35
CA GLY A 128 2.96 10.23 13.99
C GLY A 128 2.03 9.10 14.43
N GLY A 129 2.43 7.86 14.18
CA GLY A 129 1.77 6.70 14.77
C GLY A 129 2.02 6.60 16.27
N SER A 130 1.25 5.80 16.99
CA SER A 130 1.42 5.62 18.44
C SER A 130 2.81 5.05 18.82
N ASP A 131 3.46 4.34 17.90
CA ASP A 131 4.84 3.87 18.04
C ASP A 131 5.89 5.01 18.03
N GLN A 132 5.51 6.22 17.55
CA GLN A 132 6.36 7.41 17.49
C GLN A 132 6.30 8.27 18.75
N TRP A 133 5.45 7.94 19.72
CA TRP A 133 5.24 8.76 20.92
C TRP A 133 6.55 9.08 21.67
N GLY A 134 7.42 8.08 21.84
CA GLY A 134 8.71 8.22 22.48
C GLY A 134 9.64 9.21 21.77
N ASN A 135 9.69 9.15 20.43
CA ASN A 135 10.52 10.03 19.62
C ASN A 135 9.96 11.46 19.59
N ILE A 136 8.63 11.61 19.45
CA ILE A 136 7.97 12.93 19.44
C ILE A 136 8.16 13.65 20.78
N THR A 137 7.94 12.95 21.90
CA THR A 137 8.13 13.55 23.23
C THR A 137 9.58 13.92 23.51
N ALA A 138 10.55 13.15 23.00
CA ALA A 138 11.96 13.49 23.08
C ALA A 138 12.28 14.81 22.34
N GLY A 139 11.61 15.07 21.21
CA GLY A 139 11.71 16.33 20.48
C GLY A 139 11.13 17.51 21.25
N ILE A 140 9.95 17.35 21.85
CA ILE A 140 9.33 18.38 22.72
C ILE A 140 10.26 18.72 23.88
N ASP A 141 10.79 17.70 24.58
CA ASP A 141 11.73 17.89 25.69
C ASP A 141 12.99 18.63 25.26
N LEU A 142 13.53 18.32 24.07
CA LEU A 142 14.71 19.00 23.54
C LEU A 142 14.43 20.47 23.23
N ILE A 143 13.31 20.78 22.60
CA ILE A 143 12.88 22.14 22.29
C ILE A 143 12.78 22.96 23.58
N HIS A 144 12.10 22.43 24.60
CA HIS A 144 11.95 23.14 25.89
C HIS A 144 13.28 23.34 26.64
N LYS A 145 14.23 22.41 26.52
CA LYS A 145 15.57 22.55 27.11
C LYS A 145 16.42 23.61 26.43
N LEU A 146 16.26 23.81 25.13
CA LEU A 146 17.08 24.72 24.34
C LEU A 146 16.46 26.12 24.22
N GLU A 147 15.13 26.21 24.05
CA GLU A 147 14.42 27.47 23.77
C GLU A 147 13.55 27.96 24.95
N GLY A 148 13.42 27.13 26.00
CA GLY A 148 12.62 27.45 27.19
C GLY A 148 11.26 26.75 27.20
N ALA A 149 10.69 26.59 28.39
CA ALA A 149 9.45 25.81 28.60
C ALA A 149 8.20 26.43 27.93
N ASP A 150 8.23 27.74 27.66
CA ASP A 150 7.12 28.47 27.03
C ASP A 150 7.12 28.36 25.48
N ARG A 151 8.17 27.76 24.88
CA ARG A 151 8.24 27.57 23.44
C ARG A 151 7.18 26.56 23.00
N PRO A 152 6.24 26.95 22.10
CA PRO A 152 5.18 26.02 21.65
C PRO A 152 5.74 24.79 20.93
N ALA A 153 5.53 23.61 21.50
CA ALA A 153 5.89 22.32 20.90
C ALA A 153 4.89 21.26 21.38
N PHE A 154 4.21 20.63 20.44
CA PHE A 154 3.12 19.69 20.69
C PHE A 154 3.32 18.39 19.93
N GLY A 155 2.78 17.31 20.45
CA GLY A 155 2.77 15.99 19.80
C GLY A 155 1.37 15.42 19.71
N LEU A 156 1.06 14.80 18.58
CA LEU A 156 -0.18 14.06 18.38
C LEU A 156 0.14 12.67 17.80
N THR A 157 -0.41 11.63 18.39
CA THR A 157 -0.28 10.29 17.82
C THR A 157 -1.63 9.70 17.43
N ILE A 158 -1.62 8.93 16.34
CA ILE A 158 -2.77 8.18 15.84
C ILE A 158 -2.52 6.71 16.14
N PRO A 159 -3.51 5.94 16.68
CA PRO A 159 -3.36 4.51 16.90
C PRO A 159 -2.91 3.78 15.64
N LEU A 160 -2.01 2.80 15.79
CA LEU A 160 -1.59 1.96 14.68
C LEU A 160 -2.79 1.24 14.07
N MET A 161 -2.86 1.26 12.75
CA MET A 161 -3.94 0.63 12.01
C MET A 161 -3.76 -0.90 12.03
N LEU A 162 -4.69 -1.57 12.68
CA LEU A 162 -4.80 -3.03 12.69
C LEU A 162 -6.12 -3.44 12.03
N LYS A 163 -6.13 -4.63 11.43
CA LYS A 163 -7.37 -5.29 11.00
C LYS A 163 -8.14 -5.81 12.21
N ALA A 164 -9.42 -6.15 12.03
CA ALA A 164 -10.27 -6.70 13.08
C ALA A 164 -9.75 -8.04 13.67
N ASP A 165 -8.93 -8.76 12.91
CA ASP A 165 -8.24 -9.98 13.35
C ASP A 165 -6.93 -9.71 14.12
N GLY A 166 -6.58 -8.44 14.36
CA GLY A 166 -5.36 -8.01 15.05
C GLY A 166 -4.10 -8.00 14.18
N THR A 167 -4.19 -8.38 12.90
CA THR A 167 -3.05 -8.35 11.99
C THR A 167 -2.78 -6.92 11.48
N LYS A 168 -1.54 -6.69 11.02
CA LYS A 168 -1.15 -5.37 10.47
C LYS A 168 -1.90 -5.06 9.19
N PHE A 169 -2.45 -3.86 9.09
CA PHE A 169 -3.06 -3.32 7.89
C PHE A 169 -2.01 -3.04 6.79
N GLY A 170 -2.46 -2.93 5.53
CA GLY A 170 -1.61 -2.54 4.39
C GLY A 170 -0.82 -3.69 3.76
N LYS A 171 -1.13 -4.95 4.13
CA LYS A 171 -0.57 -6.13 3.48
C LYS A 171 -1.66 -6.99 2.85
N SER A 172 -1.47 -7.39 1.60
CA SER A 172 -2.23 -8.43 0.90
C SER A 172 -1.49 -9.77 0.97
N ALA A 173 -2.09 -10.83 0.41
CA ALA A 173 -1.40 -12.12 0.23
C ALA A 173 -0.12 -12.00 -0.62
N GLY A 174 -0.06 -11.00 -1.53
CA GLY A 174 1.11 -10.69 -2.36
C GLY A 174 2.13 -9.73 -1.73
N GLY A 175 1.95 -9.31 -0.47
CA GLY A 175 2.85 -8.39 0.21
C GLY A 175 2.24 -7.01 0.50
N ALA A 176 3.05 -5.96 0.51
CA ALA A 176 2.59 -4.58 0.75
C ALA A 176 1.75 -4.07 -0.43
N VAL A 177 0.69 -3.31 -0.11
CA VAL A 177 -0.09 -2.56 -1.10
C VAL A 177 0.53 -1.18 -1.25
N TRP A 178 1.07 -0.92 -2.44
CA TRP A 178 1.80 0.29 -2.75
C TRP A 178 0.89 1.37 -3.35
N LEU A 179 1.24 2.63 -3.12
CA LEU A 179 0.58 3.77 -3.79
C LEU A 179 1.15 4.01 -5.20
N ASP A 180 2.29 3.40 -5.49
CA ASP A 180 2.95 3.44 -6.79
C ASP A 180 2.24 2.48 -7.76
N PRO A 181 1.69 2.96 -8.88
CA PRO A 181 0.96 2.13 -9.84
C PRO A 181 1.81 1.08 -10.55
N GLU A 182 3.15 1.27 -10.59
CA GLU A 182 4.06 0.27 -11.17
C GLU A 182 4.25 -0.94 -10.24
N LYS A 183 4.06 -0.76 -8.92
CA LYS A 183 4.17 -1.82 -7.90
C LYS A 183 2.84 -2.47 -7.56
N THR A 184 1.78 -1.67 -7.46
CA THR A 184 0.39 -2.12 -7.26
C THR A 184 -0.48 -1.35 -8.24
N SER A 185 -0.99 -2.04 -9.27
CA SER A 185 -1.81 -1.39 -10.28
C SER A 185 -3.09 -0.79 -9.69
N PRO A 186 -3.71 0.22 -10.36
CA PRO A 186 -4.98 0.78 -9.89
C PRO A 186 -6.06 -0.28 -9.69
N TYR A 187 -6.08 -1.33 -10.52
CA TYR A 187 -6.98 -2.46 -10.36
C TYR A 187 -6.70 -3.27 -9.09
N GLU A 188 -5.43 -3.68 -8.85
CA GLU A 188 -5.04 -4.41 -7.64
C GLU A 188 -5.32 -3.57 -6.38
N PHE A 189 -5.06 -2.26 -6.45
CA PHE A 189 -5.34 -1.31 -5.38
C PHE A 189 -6.83 -1.21 -5.07
N TYR A 190 -7.67 -1.07 -6.10
CA TYR A 190 -9.13 -1.07 -5.97
C TYR A 190 -9.65 -2.40 -5.37
N GLN A 191 -9.11 -3.55 -5.86
CA GLN A 191 -9.47 -4.87 -5.35
C GLN A 191 -9.09 -5.06 -3.88
N PHE A 192 -7.97 -4.50 -3.45
CA PHE A 192 -7.60 -4.51 -2.03
C PHE A 192 -8.65 -3.84 -1.17
N TRP A 193 -9.12 -2.66 -1.56
CA TRP A 193 -10.09 -1.90 -0.79
C TRP A 193 -11.51 -2.47 -0.85
N ILE A 194 -11.95 -2.92 -2.01
CA ILE A 194 -13.30 -3.51 -2.15
C ILE A 194 -13.42 -4.83 -1.39
N ASN A 195 -12.32 -5.53 -1.11
CA ASN A 195 -12.31 -6.82 -0.41
C ASN A 195 -12.09 -6.68 1.11
N GLN A 196 -12.21 -5.48 1.68
CA GLN A 196 -12.11 -5.30 3.13
C GLN A 196 -13.26 -5.98 3.88
N ASP A 197 -12.97 -6.42 5.12
CA ASP A 197 -13.94 -7.07 6.01
C ASP A 197 -15.03 -6.07 6.46
N ASP A 198 -16.26 -6.53 6.62
CA ASP A 198 -17.38 -5.70 7.08
C ASP A 198 -17.11 -5.09 8.46
N ARG A 199 -16.35 -5.78 9.33
CA ARG A 199 -15.95 -5.30 10.65
C ARG A 199 -14.96 -4.12 10.61
N ASP A 200 -14.24 -3.95 9.52
CA ASP A 200 -13.20 -2.94 9.37
C ASP A 200 -13.62 -1.76 8.49
N VAL A 201 -14.54 -1.98 7.54
CA VAL A 201 -14.82 -1.03 6.47
C VAL A 201 -15.26 0.34 6.99
N VAL A 202 -16.09 0.41 8.01
CA VAL A 202 -16.58 1.68 8.59
C VAL A 202 -15.43 2.46 9.23
N LYS A 203 -14.50 1.75 9.90
CA LYS A 203 -13.29 2.34 10.44
C LYS A 203 -12.44 2.94 9.32
N TYR A 204 -12.26 2.19 8.22
CA TYR A 204 -11.46 2.66 7.09
C TYR A 204 -12.10 3.83 6.34
N LEU A 205 -13.42 3.89 6.21
CA LEU A 205 -14.11 5.07 5.69
C LEU A 205 -13.76 6.33 6.49
N LYS A 206 -13.74 6.24 7.82
CA LYS A 206 -13.37 7.36 8.71
C LYS A 206 -11.91 7.80 8.57
N TYR A 207 -11.00 6.88 8.28
CA TYR A 207 -9.57 7.17 8.22
C TYR A 207 -9.07 7.59 6.82
N PHE A 208 -9.66 7.02 5.77
CA PHE A 208 -9.09 7.10 4.42
C PHE A 208 -9.97 7.86 3.43
N THR A 209 -11.12 8.40 3.85
CA THR A 209 -11.98 9.18 2.97
C THR A 209 -12.30 10.56 3.56
N PHE A 210 -12.78 11.45 2.70
CA PHE A 210 -13.28 12.76 3.09
C PHE A 210 -14.82 12.82 3.11
N LEU A 211 -15.46 11.68 3.22
CA LEU A 211 -16.92 11.56 3.34
C LEU A 211 -17.40 12.23 4.63
N SER A 212 -18.58 12.82 4.57
CA SER A 212 -19.23 13.39 5.73
C SER A 212 -19.60 12.31 6.77
N ARG A 213 -19.85 12.75 7.99
CA ARG A 213 -20.30 11.85 9.05
C ARG A 213 -21.59 11.14 8.68
N GLU A 214 -22.54 11.86 8.09
CA GLU A 214 -23.85 11.36 7.66
C GLU A 214 -23.71 10.28 6.58
N GLU A 215 -22.82 10.49 5.60
CA GLU A 215 -22.54 9.49 4.56
C GLU A 215 -21.93 8.21 5.15
N ILE A 216 -21.02 8.35 6.11
CA ILE A 216 -20.39 7.20 6.77
C ILE A 216 -21.40 6.44 7.65
N GLU A 217 -22.29 7.14 8.37
CA GLU A 217 -23.34 6.54 9.19
C GLU A 217 -24.37 5.78 8.31
N ASP A 218 -24.77 6.34 7.16
CA ASP A 218 -25.64 5.64 6.18
C ASP A 218 -24.96 4.37 5.63
N LEU A 219 -23.67 4.44 5.30
CA LEU A 219 -22.92 3.28 4.84
C LEU A 219 -22.73 2.22 5.93
N ALA A 220 -22.60 2.61 7.19
CA ALA A 220 -22.53 1.70 8.33
C ALA A 220 -23.86 0.95 8.49
N GLU A 221 -24.99 1.66 8.43
CA GLU A 221 -26.34 1.06 8.49
C GLU A 221 -26.56 0.06 7.33
N LYS A 222 -26.14 0.42 6.10
CA LYS A 222 -26.22 -0.47 4.94
C LYS A 222 -25.33 -1.72 5.12
N THR A 223 -24.18 -1.58 5.76
CA THR A 223 -23.31 -2.72 6.05
C THR A 223 -23.93 -3.70 7.04
N GLU A 224 -24.67 -3.20 8.03
CA GLU A 224 -25.38 -4.05 8.99
C GLU A 224 -26.63 -4.73 8.39
N LYS A 225 -27.44 -3.97 7.62
CA LYS A 225 -28.71 -4.46 7.08
C LYS A 225 -28.56 -5.30 5.81
N GLU A 226 -27.61 -4.93 4.94
CA GLU A 226 -27.45 -5.50 3.59
C GLU A 226 -25.97 -5.77 3.25
N PRO A 227 -25.21 -6.54 4.08
CA PRO A 227 -23.77 -6.75 3.89
C PRO A 227 -23.41 -7.33 2.50
N TRP A 228 -24.31 -8.14 1.92
CA TRP A 228 -24.10 -8.73 0.59
C TRP A 228 -24.00 -7.70 -0.54
N LYS A 229 -24.53 -6.48 -0.38
CA LYS A 229 -24.42 -5.40 -1.38
C LYS A 229 -23.05 -4.77 -1.39
N ARG A 230 -22.29 -4.88 -0.29
CA ARG A 230 -20.94 -4.33 -0.10
C ARG A 230 -20.85 -2.83 -0.43
N ALA A 231 -21.89 -2.06 -0.06
CA ALA A 231 -22.01 -0.64 -0.41
C ALA A 231 -20.84 0.17 0.19
N ALA A 232 -20.51 -0.07 1.45
CA ALA A 232 -19.40 0.61 2.14
C ALA A 232 -18.04 0.28 1.51
N GLN A 233 -17.77 -0.99 1.17
CA GLN A 233 -16.54 -1.39 0.51
C GLN A 233 -16.39 -0.79 -0.88
N LYS A 234 -17.47 -0.75 -1.67
CA LYS A 234 -17.47 -0.11 -2.98
C LYS A 234 -17.13 1.37 -2.86
N LYS A 235 -17.81 2.08 -1.96
CA LYS A 235 -17.56 3.51 -1.74
C LYS A 235 -16.14 3.77 -1.25
N LEU A 236 -15.65 2.97 -0.29
CA LEU A 236 -14.27 3.05 0.19
C LEU A 236 -13.26 2.87 -0.94
N ALA A 237 -13.43 1.82 -1.77
CA ALA A 237 -12.54 1.54 -2.89
C ALA A 237 -12.55 2.66 -3.93
N GLU A 238 -13.74 3.22 -4.23
CA GLU A 238 -13.88 4.34 -5.15
C GLU A 238 -13.15 5.59 -4.64
N GLU A 239 -13.43 6.02 -3.40
CA GLU A 239 -12.84 7.23 -2.82
C GLU A 239 -11.31 7.14 -2.74
N VAL A 240 -10.79 6.02 -2.23
CA VAL A 240 -9.35 5.88 -2.01
C VAL A 240 -8.61 5.68 -3.33
N THR A 241 -9.16 4.90 -4.28
CA THR A 241 -8.53 4.73 -5.61
C THR A 241 -8.54 6.03 -6.39
N LYS A 242 -9.64 6.79 -6.36
CA LYS A 242 -9.72 8.12 -6.97
C LYS A 242 -8.69 9.07 -6.38
N PHE A 243 -8.53 9.09 -5.06
CA PHE A 243 -7.58 9.96 -4.38
C PHE A 243 -6.12 9.64 -4.77
N VAL A 244 -5.76 8.37 -4.88
CA VAL A 244 -4.36 7.95 -5.13
C VAL A 244 -4.02 7.91 -6.62
N HIS A 245 -4.93 7.39 -7.46
CA HIS A 245 -4.68 7.11 -8.87
C HIS A 245 -5.46 8.04 -9.83
N GLY A 246 -6.27 8.94 -9.29
CA GLY A 246 -7.12 9.84 -10.08
C GLY A 246 -8.36 9.16 -10.65
N GLU A 247 -9.18 9.96 -11.36
CA GLU A 247 -10.42 9.47 -11.99
C GLU A 247 -10.13 8.37 -13.02
N ALA A 248 -9.13 8.59 -13.88
CA ALA A 248 -8.76 7.63 -14.94
C ALA A 248 -8.36 6.26 -14.35
N GLY A 249 -7.57 6.24 -13.26
CA GLY A 249 -7.20 4.99 -12.59
C GLY A 249 -8.39 4.29 -11.94
N LEU A 250 -9.35 5.03 -11.39
CA LEU A 250 -10.59 4.47 -10.87
C LEU A 250 -11.46 3.88 -11.99
N GLU A 251 -11.65 4.59 -13.08
CA GLU A 251 -12.45 4.12 -14.23
C GLU A 251 -11.84 2.84 -14.83
N GLU A 252 -10.52 2.80 -15.00
CA GLU A 252 -9.81 1.62 -15.47
C GLU A 252 -10.01 0.42 -14.51
N ALA A 253 -9.83 0.63 -13.20
CA ALA A 253 -10.04 -0.41 -12.20
C ALA A 253 -11.47 -0.96 -12.19
N LYS A 254 -12.47 -0.08 -12.35
CA LYS A 254 -13.89 -0.47 -12.46
C LYS A 254 -14.17 -1.24 -13.75
N MET A 255 -13.63 -0.77 -14.88
CA MET A 255 -13.79 -1.45 -16.18
C MET A 255 -13.25 -2.89 -16.13
N ILE A 256 -12.04 -3.09 -15.60
CA ILE A 256 -11.45 -4.41 -15.44
C ILE A 256 -12.30 -5.28 -14.50
N THR A 257 -12.75 -4.72 -13.37
CA THR A 257 -13.58 -5.41 -12.39
C THR A 257 -14.89 -5.90 -13.02
N ASP A 258 -15.59 -5.01 -13.72
CA ASP A 258 -16.89 -5.30 -14.34
C ASP A 258 -16.73 -6.33 -15.48
N ALA A 259 -15.69 -6.21 -16.29
CA ALA A 259 -15.40 -7.15 -17.37
C ALA A 259 -15.11 -8.57 -16.84
N LEU A 260 -14.28 -8.68 -15.79
CA LEU A 260 -13.99 -9.98 -15.18
C LEU A 260 -15.20 -10.57 -14.42
N PHE A 261 -16.05 -9.72 -13.85
CA PHE A 261 -17.25 -10.17 -13.15
C PHE A 261 -18.36 -10.62 -14.11
N SER A 262 -18.63 -9.85 -15.17
CA SER A 262 -19.64 -10.16 -16.20
C SER A 262 -19.19 -11.23 -17.17
N GLY A 263 -17.90 -11.35 -17.40
CA GLY A 263 -17.28 -12.21 -18.43
C GLY A 263 -17.03 -11.50 -19.76
N ASN A 264 -17.33 -10.21 -19.89
CA ASN A 264 -17.14 -9.42 -21.11
C ASN A 264 -15.68 -8.96 -21.30
N ILE A 265 -14.75 -9.92 -21.20
CA ILE A 265 -13.30 -9.64 -21.18
C ILE A 265 -12.75 -9.20 -22.54
N LYS A 266 -13.45 -9.42 -23.65
CA LYS A 266 -13.05 -8.98 -25.00
C LYS A 266 -12.89 -7.46 -25.14
N ASN A 267 -13.53 -6.70 -24.26
CA ASN A 267 -13.44 -5.24 -24.25
C ASN A 267 -12.17 -4.73 -23.57
N LEU A 268 -11.40 -5.61 -22.95
CA LEU A 268 -10.16 -5.24 -22.28
C LEU A 268 -8.97 -5.24 -23.25
N SER A 269 -8.10 -4.26 -23.11
CA SER A 269 -6.81 -4.27 -23.78
C SER A 269 -5.89 -5.33 -23.16
N VAL A 270 -4.82 -5.69 -23.87
CA VAL A 270 -3.81 -6.63 -23.39
C VAL A 270 -3.24 -6.19 -22.04
N ALA A 271 -2.92 -4.90 -21.90
CA ALA A 271 -2.41 -4.34 -20.62
C ALA A 271 -3.42 -4.49 -19.46
N GLN A 272 -4.70 -4.30 -19.73
CA GLN A 272 -5.76 -4.47 -18.71
C GLN A 272 -5.97 -5.95 -18.33
N ILE A 273 -5.79 -6.86 -19.27
CA ILE A 273 -5.82 -8.31 -19.01
C ILE A 273 -4.63 -8.71 -18.14
N GLU A 274 -3.43 -8.21 -18.46
CA GLU A 274 -2.23 -8.44 -17.65
C GLU A 274 -2.42 -7.95 -16.21
N GLN A 275 -3.03 -6.78 -16.01
CA GLN A 275 -3.38 -6.29 -14.68
C GLN A 275 -4.44 -7.15 -13.99
N GLY A 276 -5.53 -7.42 -14.68
CA GLY A 276 -6.70 -8.11 -14.12
C GLY A 276 -6.44 -9.59 -13.77
N LEU A 277 -5.58 -10.25 -14.52
CA LEU A 277 -5.26 -11.68 -14.39
C LEU A 277 -3.83 -11.94 -13.89
N LYS A 278 -3.08 -10.94 -13.43
CA LYS A 278 -1.71 -11.07 -12.93
C LYS A 278 -1.53 -12.19 -11.90
N ASN A 279 -2.51 -12.38 -11.03
CA ASN A 279 -2.50 -13.39 -9.97
C ASN A 279 -3.34 -14.63 -10.31
N ALA A 280 -3.86 -14.75 -11.53
CA ALA A 280 -4.56 -15.91 -11.97
C ALA A 280 -3.60 -17.08 -12.28
N PRO A 281 -4.04 -18.33 -12.18
CA PRO A 281 -3.29 -19.46 -12.73
C PRO A 281 -2.87 -19.18 -14.17
N SER A 282 -1.62 -19.53 -14.51
CA SER A 282 -1.06 -19.33 -15.84
C SER A 282 -0.66 -20.64 -16.48
N ALA A 283 -0.75 -20.70 -17.81
CA ALA A 283 -0.29 -21.80 -18.63
C ALA A 283 0.37 -21.25 -19.91
N GLU A 284 0.97 -22.12 -20.70
CA GLU A 284 1.59 -21.77 -21.99
C GLU A 284 1.05 -22.67 -23.08
N ALA A 285 0.87 -22.13 -24.30
CA ALA A 285 0.49 -22.88 -25.49
C ALA A 285 1.22 -22.34 -26.73
N GLY A 286 1.28 -23.15 -27.78
CA GLY A 286 1.74 -22.70 -29.10
C GLY A 286 0.67 -21.86 -29.80
N ASN A 287 1.07 -21.20 -30.90
CA ASN A 287 0.19 -20.34 -31.72
C ASN A 287 -0.67 -21.10 -32.73
N GLU A 288 -0.63 -22.44 -32.76
CA GLU A 288 -1.42 -23.28 -33.68
C GLU A 288 -2.87 -23.43 -33.18
N LYS A 289 -3.80 -23.44 -34.12
CA LYS A 289 -5.20 -23.79 -33.82
C LYS A 289 -5.28 -25.20 -33.27
N LYS A 290 -6.05 -25.37 -32.21
CA LYS A 290 -6.13 -26.62 -31.50
C LYS A 290 -7.57 -26.94 -31.03
N ASN A 291 -7.98 -28.18 -31.15
CA ASN A 291 -9.25 -28.63 -30.59
C ASN A 291 -9.32 -28.31 -29.10
N ILE A 292 -10.44 -27.73 -28.64
CA ILE A 292 -10.66 -27.27 -27.28
C ILE A 292 -10.35 -28.33 -26.21
N VAL A 293 -10.71 -29.60 -26.48
CA VAL A 293 -10.48 -30.70 -25.53
C VAL A 293 -8.98 -30.94 -25.35
N ASP A 294 -8.23 -30.92 -26.46
CA ASP A 294 -6.78 -31.10 -26.43
C ASP A 294 -6.08 -29.87 -25.82
N PHE A 295 -6.54 -28.69 -26.17
CA PHE A 295 -6.03 -27.44 -25.61
C PHE A 295 -6.14 -27.40 -24.07
N LEU A 296 -7.31 -27.75 -23.52
CA LEU A 296 -7.56 -27.75 -22.06
C LEU A 296 -6.69 -28.77 -21.30
N VAL A 297 -6.39 -29.90 -21.93
CA VAL A 297 -5.55 -30.95 -21.32
C VAL A 297 -4.07 -30.58 -21.39
N ASP A 298 -3.60 -30.11 -22.54
CA ASP A 298 -2.20 -29.76 -22.75
C ASP A 298 -1.78 -28.56 -21.87
N THR A 299 -2.68 -27.59 -21.66
CA THR A 299 -2.51 -26.47 -20.74
C THR A 299 -2.74 -26.84 -19.27
N LYS A 300 -3.07 -28.09 -18.98
CA LYS A 300 -3.36 -28.64 -17.63
C LYS A 300 -4.52 -27.93 -16.91
N ILE A 301 -5.39 -27.27 -17.66
CA ILE A 301 -6.63 -26.68 -17.12
C ILE A 301 -7.60 -27.78 -16.75
N GLU A 302 -7.62 -28.85 -17.55
CA GLU A 302 -8.35 -30.08 -17.25
C GLU A 302 -7.40 -31.28 -17.11
N PRO A 303 -7.69 -32.21 -16.18
CA PRO A 303 -6.80 -33.32 -15.90
C PRO A 303 -6.90 -34.44 -16.96
N SER A 304 -7.95 -34.47 -17.77
CA SER A 304 -8.17 -35.51 -18.77
C SER A 304 -9.12 -35.06 -19.89
N LYS A 305 -9.00 -35.69 -21.06
CA LYS A 305 -9.92 -35.46 -22.19
C LYS A 305 -11.38 -35.78 -21.83
N ARG A 306 -11.62 -36.73 -20.94
CA ARG A 306 -12.98 -37.07 -20.46
C ARG A 306 -13.58 -35.88 -19.72
N GLN A 307 -12.85 -35.34 -18.75
CA GLN A 307 -13.32 -34.22 -17.96
C GLN A 307 -13.48 -32.96 -18.84
N ALA A 308 -12.53 -32.69 -19.74
CA ALA A 308 -12.62 -31.58 -20.67
C ALA A 308 -13.90 -31.64 -21.54
N ARG A 309 -14.20 -32.81 -22.10
CA ARG A 309 -15.45 -33.00 -22.89
C ARG A 309 -16.71 -32.79 -22.04
N GLU A 310 -16.72 -33.27 -20.81
CA GLU A 310 -17.84 -33.10 -19.89
C GLU A 310 -18.06 -31.64 -19.56
N ASP A 311 -17.00 -30.90 -19.16
CA ASP A 311 -17.09 -29.50 -18.79
C ASP A 311 -17.45 -28.58 -19.97
N VAL A 312 -16.95 -28.88 -21.19
CA VAL A 312 -17.36 -28.17 -22.42
C VAL A 312 -18.85 -28.44 -22.71
N LYS A 313 -19.31 -29.69 -22.76
CA LYS A 313 -20.72 -30.02 -23.03
C LYS A 313 -21.67 -29.38 -22.01
N ASN A 314 -21.28 -29.34 -20.76
CA ASN A 314 -22.04 -28.67 -19.69
C ASN A 314 -21.99 -27.14 -19.78
N GLY A 315 -21.22 -26.57 -20.72
CA GLY A 315 -21.02 -25.13 -20.87
C GLY A 315 -20.35 -24.48 -19.66
N ALA A 316 -19.48 -25.23 -18.99
CA ALA A 316 -18.68 -24.74 -17.89
C ALA A 316 -17.43 -23.98 -18.36
N ILE A 317 -17.05 -24.15 -19.62
CA ILE A 317 -15.85 -23.54 -20.22
C ILE A 317 -16.23 -22.31 -21.05
N TYR A 318 -15.44 -21.26 -20.88
CA TYR A 318 -15.50 -20.02 -21.66
C TYR A 318 -14.13 -19.80 -22.27
N VAL A 319 -14.06 -19.45 -23.54
CA VAL A 319 -12.84 -19.09 -24.26
C VAL A 319 -12.94 -17.61 -24.63
N ASN A 320 -11.99 -16.79 -24.18
CA ASN A 320 -11.96 -15.36 -24.42
C ASN A 320 -13.28 -14.63 -24.09
N GLY A 321 -14.01 -15.12 -23.08
CA GLY A 321 -15.30 -14.58 -22.64
C GLY A 321 -16.52 -15.30 -23.23
N ASP A 322 -16.41 -15.96 -24.37
CA ASP A 322 -17.50 -16.66 -24.98
C ASP A 322 -17.69 -18.06 -24.38
N ARG A 323 -18.94 -18.39 -24.09
CA ARG A 323 -19.30 -19.72 -23.59
C ARG A 323 -19.19 -20.75 -24.69
N GLU A 324 -18.42 -21.82 -24.48
CA GLU A 324 -18.24 -22.86 -25.45
C GLU A 324 -18.87 -24.18 -25.00
N GLN A 325 -19.64 -24.82 -25.89
CA GLN A 325 -20.31 -26.08 -25.62
C GLN A 325 -20.02 -27.17 -26.70
N SER A 326 -19.35 -26.79 -27.79
CA SER A 326 -18.93 -27.71 -28.82
C SER A 326 -17.58 -28.35 -28.51
N THR A 327 -17.55 -29.68 -28.45
CA THR A 327 -16.27 -30.41 -28.30
C THR A 327 -15.41 -30.38 -29.57
N ASP A 328 -15.96 -29.92 -30.68
CA ASP A 328 -15.26 -29.78 -31.96
C ASP A 328 -14.77 -28.36 -32.22
N PHE A 329 -14.98 -27.44 -31.24
CA PHE A 329 -14.49 -26.07 -31.31
C PHE A 329 -12.95 -26.05 -31.39
N GLU A 330 -12.44 -25.24 -32.31
CA GLU A 330 -11.00 -24.98 -32.42
C GLU A 330 -10.63 -23.66 -31.73
N VAL A 331 -9.80 -23.73 -30.73
CA VAL A 331 -9.19 -22.53 -30.09
C VAL A 331 -8.19 -21.97 -31.09
N ASP A 332 -8.44 -20.73 -31.51
CA ASP A 332 -7.53 -19.96 -32.37
C ASP A 332 -6.79 -18.91 -31.53
N PRO A 333 -5.51 -19.08 -31.22
CA PRO A 333 -4.78 -18.14 -30.41
C PRO A 333 -4.64 -16.74 -31.03
N SER A 334 -4.77 -16.64 -32.37
CA SER A 334 -4.63 -15.37 -33.08
C SER A 334 -5.91 -14.53 -33.12
N SER A 335 -7.03 -15.04 -32.62
CA SER A 335 -8.35 -14.41 -32.77
C SER A 335 -8.54 -13.16 -31.92
N ASP A 336 -7.91 -13.11 -30.74
CA ASP A 336 -8.13 -12.05 -29.75
C ASP A 336 -6.80 -11.65 -29.07
N PHE A 337 -6.79 -10.54 -28.35
CA PHE A 337 -5.69 -10.09 -27.48
C PHE A 337 -4.31 -10.05 -28.16
N ASP A 338 -4.28 -9.56 -29.40
CA ASP A 338 -3.08 -9.44 -30.25
C ASP A 338 -2.33 -10.77 -30.44
N GLY A 339 -3.01 -11.91 -30.29
CA GLY A 339 -2.40 -13.24 -30.35
C GLY A 339 -1.46 -13.58 -29.19
N LYS A 340 -1.45 -12.77 -28.14
CA LYS A 340 -0.58 -12.99 -26.97
C LYS A 340 -1.17 -13.93 -25.94
N TYR A 341 -2.49 -13.94 -25.83
CA TYR A 341 -3.19 -14.65 -24.76
C TYR A 341 -4.44 -15.36 -25.26
N VAL A 342 -4.70 -16.50 -24.66
CA VAL A 342 -6.03 -17.14 -24.64
C VAL A 342 -6.47 -17.17 -23.18
N ILE A 343 -7.68 -16.69 -22.91
CA ILE A 343 -8.23 -16.65 -21.56
C ILE A 343 -9.29 -17.72 -21.43
N ILE A 344 -9.02 -18.69 -20.56
CA ILE A 344 -9.99 -19.76 -20.26
C ILE A 344 -10.65 -19.45 -18.91
N ARG A 345 -11.99 -19.42 -18.90
CA ARG A 345 -12.75 -19.35 -17.64
C ARG A 345 -13.53 -20.63 -17.42
N LYS A 346 -13.33 -21.27 -16.26
CA LYS A 346 -14.10 -22.43 -15.82
C LYS A 346 -15.13 -22.01 -14.77
N GLY A 347 -16.40 -22.18 -15.07
CA GLY A 347 -17.51 -21.76 -14.22
C GLY A 347 -17.61 -20.24 -14.08
N LYS A 348 -17.94 -19.76 -12.86
CA LYS A 348 -18.23 -18.32 -12.65
C LYS A 348 -17.00 -17.43 -12.48
N ARG A 349 -15.88 -17.97 -11.92
CA ARG A 349 -14.78 -17.11 -11.43
C ARG A 349 -13.37 -17.66 -11.63
N LYS A 350 -13.20 -18.88 -12.12
CA LYS A 350 -11.87 -19.49 -12.26
C LYS A 350 -11.29 -19.14 -13.62
N TYR A 351 -10.50 -18.09 -13.66
CA TYR A 351 -9.76 -17.69 -14.85
C TYR A 351 -8.39 -18.36 -14.90
N THR A 352 -7.94 -18.70 -16.09
CA THR A 352 -6.57 -19.12 -16.39
C THR A 352 -6.07 -18.30 -17.57
N LEU A 353 -4.92 -17.66 -17.43
CA LEU A 353 -4.27 -16.91 -18.49
C LEU A 353 -3.29 -17.82 -19.23
N VAL A 354 -3.57 -18.12 -20.50
CA VAL A 354 -2.69 -18.93 -21.34
C VAL A 354 -1.86 -18.01 -22.23
N THR A 355 -0.56 -17.98 -21.99
CA THR A 355 0.39 -17.21 -22.82
C THR A 355 0.74 -17.98 -24.08
N ILE A 356 0.67 -17.33 -25.23
CA ILE A 356 0.98 -17.91 -26.53
C ILE A 356 2.46 -17.64 -26.85
N LYS A 357 3.15 -18.72 -27.28
CA LYS A 357 4.59 -18.69 -27.64
C LYS A 357 4.79 -18.90 -29.14
#